data_94054891abb5e9245ef0c8e0b46a0d5a
#
_entry.id   94054891abb5e9245ef0c8e0b46a0d5a
#
_cell.length_a   1.000
_cell.length_b   1.000
_cell.length_c   1.000
_cell.angle_alpha   90.00
_cell.angle_beta   90.00
_cell.angle_gamma   90.00
#
_symmetry.space_group_name_H-M   'P 1'
#
loop_
_entity.id
_entity.type
_entity.pdbx_description
1 polymer ?
#
loop_
_entity_poly.entity_id
_entity_poly.type
_entity_poly.pdbx_seq_one_letter_code
_entity_poly.pdbx_strand_id
1 'polypeptide(L)'
;MPDRTSGVIRCPDKKVKIHMSLLIGNKEEIKMNLQGKKVLVFGSGKSGIGAAELLAKVGAQPVIYDGNKDLDKETVIKKVPDCNNIEVYAGELPEEVQKRLDLAVLSPGVPTDIPLVKSFYEQGLPVWGEVELAYRTGKGRVLAITGTNGKTTTTAL
;
A
#
# COMPACT_ATOMS: atom_id res chain seq x y z
N MET A 1 10.96 1.26 36.61
CA MET A 1 10.33 2.01 35.50
C MET A 1 9.03 1.30 35.16
N PRO A 2 7.86 1.97 35.18
CA PRO A 2 6.60 1.28 34.89
C PRO A 2 6.48 1.06 33.38
N ASP A 3 6.11 -0.17 33.05
CA ASP A 3 5.75 -0.63 31.70
C ASP A 3 4.58 0.22 31.13
N ARG A 4 4.83 0.96 30.03
CA ARG A 4 3.87 1.83 29.36
C ARG A 4 3.17 1.17 28.16
N THR A 5 3.10 -0.16 28.12
CA THR A 5 2.66 -0.90 26.93
C THR A 5 1.23 -1.44 26.98
N SER A 6 0.47 -1.21 28.04
CA SER A 6 -0.93 -1.67 28.08
C SER A 6 -1.88 -0.54 28.54
N GLY A 7 -2.47 0.12 27.57
CA GLY A 7 -3.62 1.04 27.81
C GLY A 7 -4.92 0.25 27.80
N VAL A 8 -5.63 0.22 28.92
CA VAL A 8 -7.00 -0.32 28.99
C VAL A 8 -7.96 0.86 28.93
N ILE A 9 -8.68 0.98 27.80
CA ILE A 9 -9.81 1.93 27.70
C ILE A 9 -11.04 1.21 28.25
N ARG A 10 -11.67 1.77 29.28
CA ARG A 10 -12.93 1.27 29.83
C ARG A 10 -14.11 1.89 29.09
N CYS A 11 -14.84 1.09 28.32
CA CYS A 11 -16.20 1.44 27.93
C CYS A 11 -17.19 1.06 29.02
N PRO A 12 -18.29 1.84 29.25
CA PRO A 12 -19.19 1.65 30.39
C PRO A 12 -19.84 0.27 30.48
N ASP A 13 -20.03 -0.43 29.35
CA ASP A 13 -20.83 -1.66 29.31
C ASP A 13 -20.12 -2.96 28.90
N LYS A 14 -18.86 -2.92 28.51
CA LYS A 14 -18.11 -4.17 28.19
C LYS A 14 -16.60 -3.97 28.38
N LYS A 15 -15.96 -4.94 29.06
CA LYS A 15 -14.50 -5.05 29.10
C LYS A 15 -13.99 -5.48 27.71
N VAL A 16 -13.62 -4.55 26.86
CA VAL A 16 -12.92 -4.82 25.61
C VAL A 16 -11.42 -4.80 25.90
N LYS A 17 -10.77 -5.97 25.84
CA LYS A 17 -9.30 -6.04 25.82
C LYS A 17 -8.82 -5.58 24.45
N ILE A 18 -8.31 -4.36 24.35
CA ILE A 18 -7.61 -3.89 23.16
C ILE A 18 -6.14 -4.29 23.34
N HIS A 19 -5.69 -5.27 22.58
CA HIS A 19 -4.28 -5.56 22.45
C HIS A 19 -3.67 -4.50 21.53
N MET A 20 -3.10 -3.48 22.13
CA MET A 20 -2.35 -2.46 21.41
C MET A 20 -0.90 -2.94 21.33
N SER A 21 -0.57 -3.75 20.32
CA SER A 21 0.83 -3.98 19.97
C SER A 21 1.34 -2.71 19.27
N LEU A 22 1.96 -1.85 20.08
CA LEU A 22 2.65 -0.68 19.60
C LEU A 22 3.95 -1.17 18.93
N LEU A 23 3.92 -1.38 17.62
CA LEU A 23 5.14 -1.51 16.82
C LEU A 23 5.81 -0.12 16.74
N ILE A 24 6.50 0.26 17.84
CA ILE A 24 7.42 1.39 17.82
C ILE A 24 8.76 0.86 17.25
N GLY A 25 8.79 0.59 15.95
CA GLY A 25 10.04 0.58 15.21
C GLY A 25 10.42 2.04 14.93
N ASN A 26 11.69 2.39 15.04
CA ASN A 26 12.19 3.70 14.64
C ASN A 26 11.74 3.96 13.19
N LYS A 27 10.84 4.93 13.01
CA LYS A 27 10.21 5.24 11.73
C LYS A 27 11.23 5.67 10.66
N GLU A 28 12.44 6.02 11.08
CA GLU A 28 13.53 6.40 10.18
C GLU A 28 14.22 5.21 9.50
N GLU A 29 14.31 4.05 10.15
CA GLU A 29 14.88 2.83 9.54
C GLU A 29 13.95 2.16 8.53
N ILE A 30 12.65 2.49 8.55
CA ILE A 30 11.62 1.87 7.71
C ILE A 30 11.35 2.68 6.43
N LYS A 31 11.84 3.92 6.35
CA LYS A 31 11.66 4.78 5.17
C LYS A 31 12.55 4.32 4.01
N MET A 32 11.96 3.63 3.06
CA MET A 32 12.57 3.45 1.76
C MET A 32 12.47 4.76 0.97
N ASN A 33 13.60 5.27 0.47
CA ASN A 33 13.58 6.40 -0.46
C ASN A 33 13.02 5.91 -1.81
N LEU A 34 11.83 6.37 -2.15
CA LEU A 34 11.13 5.99 -3.39
C LEU A 34 11.41 6.98 -4.54
N GLN A 35 12.15 8.06 -4.30
CA GLN A 35 12.44 9.06 -5.33
C GLN A 35 13.17 8.44 -6.53
N GLY A 36 12.60 8.62 -7.72
CA GLY A 36 13.11 8.06 -8.96
C GLY A 36 12.90 6.56 -9.16
N LYS A 37 12.35 5.85 -8.17
CA LYS A 37 12.08 4.42 -8.23
C LYS A 37 10.90 4.09 -9.12
N LYS A 38 11.02 3.05 -9.95
CA LYS A 38 9.89 2.51 -10.72
C LYS A 38 9.09 1.54 -9.87
N VAL A 39 7.84 1.90 -9.60
CA VAL A 39 6.98 1.16 -8.69
C VAL A 39 5.73 0.67 -9.42
N LEU A 40 5.57 -0.64 -9.49
CA LEU A 40 4.36 -1.24 -10.02
C LEU A 40 3.20 -1.05 -9.04
N VAL A 41 2.06 -0.60 -9.54
CA VAL A 41 0.78 -0.62 -8.83
C VAL A 41 -0.11 -1.64 -9.51
N PHE A 42 -0.36 -2.74 -8.85
CA PHE A 42 -1.20 -3.81 -9.38
C PHE A 42 -2.66 -3.61 -8.97
N GLY A 43 -3.48 -3.26 -9.93
CA GLY A 43 -4.88 -2.89 -9.83
C GLY A 43 -5.12 -1.43 -10.20
N SER A 44 -6.11 -1.18 -11.07
CA SER A 44 -6.49 0.15 -11.58
C SER A 44 -7.73 0.73 -10.88
N GLY A 45 -8.19 0.10 -9.80
CA GLY A 45 -9.31 0.56 -8.99
C GLY A 45 -9.01 1.83 -8.18
N LYS A 46 -9.96 2.27 -7.36
CA LYS A 46 -9.80 3.48 -6.52
C LYS A 46 -8.55 3.46 -5.66
N SER A 47 -8.24 2.33 -5.05
CA SER A 47 -7.06 2.14 -4.21
C SER A 47 -5.77 2.24 -5.01
N GLY A 48 -5.68 1.56 -6.15
CA GLY A 48 -4.50 1.60 -7.01
C GLY A 48 -4.24 3.01 -7.57
N ILE A 49 -5.29 3.75 -7.95
CA ILE A 49 -5.18 5.16 -8.35
C ILE A 49 -4.60 5.99 -7.19
N GLY A 50 -5.16 5.84 -5.97
CA GLY A 50 -4.63 6.54 -4.79
C GLY A 50 -3.18 6.18 -4.46
N ALA A 51 -2.78 4.92 -4.65
CA ALA A 51 -1.40 4.48 -4.50
C ALA A 51 -0.47 5.12 -5.55
N ALA A 52 -0.91 5.19 -6.81
CA ALA A 52 -0.17 5.85 -7.89
C ALA A 52 0.02 7.35 -7.64
N GLU A 53 -1.03 8.05 -7.18
CA GLU A 53 -0.95 9.46 -6.78
C GLU A 53 0.04 9.68 -5.63
N LEU A 54 -0.02 8.81 -4.60
CA LEU A 54 0.90 8.88 -3.48
C LEU A 54 2.35 8.67 -3.91
N LEU A 55 2.60 7.69 -4.79
CA LEU A 55 3.91 7.43 -5.37
C LEU A 55 4.44 8.64 -6.16
N ALA A 56 3.60 9.25 -6.99
CA ALA A 56 3.96 10.47 -7.72
C ALA A 56 4.35 11.61 -6.77
N LYS A 57 3.58 11.82 -5.69
CA LYS A 57 3.85 12.86 -4.66
C LYS A 57 5.16 12.64 -3.90
N VAL A 58 5.64 11.40 -3.77
CA VAL A 58 6.93 11.10 -3.14
C VAL A 58 8.08 11.03 -4.14
N GLY A 59 7.83 11.36 -5.41
CA GLY A 59 8.83 11.42 -6.48
C GLY A 59 9.17 10.06 -7.11
N ALA A 60 8.36 9.04 -6.88
CA ALA A 60 8.46 7.76 -7.57
C ALA A 60 7.83 7.82 -8.98
N GLN A 61 8.14 6.84 -9.80
CA GLN A 61 7.56 6.64 -11.13
C GLN A 61 6.57 5.48 -11.07
N PRO A 62 5.25 5.75 -10.93
CA PRO A 62 4.26 4.68 -10.88
C PRO A 62 4.04 4.06 -12.25
N VAL A 63 3.93 2.74 -12.27
CA VAL A 63 3.52 1.93 -13.41
C VAL A 63 2.26 1.20 -13.00
N ILE A 64 1.12 1.48 -13.61
CA ILE A 64 -0.14 0.81 -13.30
C ILE A 64 -0.27 -0.44 -14.18
N TYR A 65 -0.59 -1.55 -13.56
CA TYR A 65 -0.92 -2.79 -14.24
C TYR A 65 -2.27 -3.33 -13.75
N ASP A 66 -3.08 -3.81 -14.69
CA ASP A 66 -4.33 -4.49 -14.41
C ASP A 66 -4.47 -5.72 -15.29
N GLY A 67 -4.93 -6.83 -14.72
CA GLY A 67 -5.13 -8.09 -15.45
C GLY A 67 -6.29 -8.03 -16.46
N ASN A 68 -7.15 -7.01 -16.39
CA ASN A 68 -8.25 -6.81 -17.33
C ASN A 68 -7.71 -6.29 -18.66
N LYS A 69 -7.85 -7.08 -19.74
CA LYS A 69 -7.43 -6.72 -21.09
C LYS A 69 -8.25 -5.59 -21.72
N ASP A 70 -9.50 -5.45 -21.29
CA ASP A 70 -10.44 -4.45 -21.80
C ASP A 70 -10.35 -3.12 -21.04
N LEU A 71 -9.32 -2.94 -20.21
CA LEU A 71 -9.11 -1.71 -19.46
C LEU A 71 -8.87 -0.52 -20.39
N ASP A 72 -9.67 0.53 -20.24
CA ASP A 72 -9.42 1.81 -20.90
C ASP A 72 -8.28 2.56 -20.20
N LYS A 73 -7.10 2.46 -20.81
CA LYS A 73 -5.86 3.07 -20.30
C LYS A 73 -5.95 4.60 -20.22
N GLU A 74 -6.63 5.24 -21.16
CA GLU A 74 -6.78 6.70 -21.18
C GLU A 74 -7.59 7.17 -19.98
N THR A 75 -8.65 6.45 -19.65
CA THR A 75 -9.45 6.74 -18.44
C THR A 75 -8.63 6.59 -17.16
N VAL A 76 -7.73 5.61 -17.11
CA VAL A 76 -6.84 5.43 -15.95
C VAL A 76 -5.83 6.58 -15.84
N ILE A 77 -5.20 6.96 -16.95
CA ILE A 77 -4.23 8.07 -16.99
C ILE A 77 -4.87 9.39 -16.54
N LYS A 78 -6.09 9.67 -16.99
CA LYS A 78 -6.84 10.88 -16.60
C LYS A 78 -7.16 10.96 -15.11
N LYS A 79 -7.21 9.81 -14.41
CA LYS A 79 -7.46 9.75 -12.97
C LYS A 79 -6.23 10.03 -12.10
N VAL A 80 -5.03 10.10 -12.70
CA VAL A 80 -3.77 10.43 -12.00
C VAL A 80 -3.15 11.68 -12.63
N PRO A 81 -3.77 12.86 -12.48
CA PRO A 81 -3.39 14.08 -13.21
C PRO A 81 -2.01 14.61 -12.81
N ASP A 82 -1.54 14.32 -11.62
CA ASP A 82 -0.23 14.79 -11.10
C ASP A 82 0.96 13.98 -11.66
N CYS A 83 0.72 13.06 -12.60
CA CYS A 83 1.73 12.15 -13.12
C CYS A 83 1.92 12.33 -14.63
N ASN A 84 2.89 13.16 -15.03
CA ASN A 84 3.12 13.49 -16.44
C ASN A 84 3.58 12.32 -17.34
N ASN A 85 4.05 11.19 -16.77
CA ASN A 85 4.58 10.05 -17.49
C ASN A 85 4.17 8.73 -16.84
N ILE A 86 2.87 8.52 -16.62
CA ILE A 86 2.40 7.26 -16.08
C ILE A 86 2.32 6.20 -17.18
N GLU A 87 2.95 5.06 -16.93
CA GLU A 87 2.84 3.88 -17.79
C GLU A 87 1.64 3.03 -17.32
N VAL A 88 0.76 2.62 -18.25
CA VAL A 88 -0.41 1.77 -17.93
C VAL A 88 -0.41 0.54 -18.81
N TYR A 89 -0.44 -0.63 -18.18
CA TYR A 89 -0.49 -1.94 -18.84
C TYR A 89 -1.79 -2.66 -18.48
N ALA A 90 -2.39 -3.31 -19.49
CA ALA A 90 -3.65 -4.04 -19.37
C ALA A 90 -3.48 -5.47 -19.89
N GLY A 91 -3.91 -6.45 -19.10
CA GLY A 91 -3.89 -7.88 -19.44
C GLY A 91 -2.51 -8.51 -19.33
N GLU A 92 -1.49 -7.95 -19.95
CA GLU A 92 -0.12 -8.49 -19.94
C GLU A 92 0.88 -7.41 -19.53
N LEU A 93 1.84 -7.81 -18.69
CA LEU A 93 2.96 -6.98 -18.27
C LEU A 93 4.24 -7.49 -18.94
N PRO A 94 4.84 -6.72 -19.88
CA PRO A 94 6.04 -7.16 -20.57
C PRO A 94 7.22 -7.45 -19.62
N GLU A 95 8.00 -8.49 -19.92
CA GLU A 95 9.16 -8.85 -19.09
C GLU A 95 10.19 -7.71 -18.95
N GLU A 96 10.36 -6.93 -20.01
CA GLU A 96 11.24 -5.76 -20.00
C GLU A 96 10.83 -4.72 -18.97
N VAL A 97 9.51 -4.58 -18.76
CA VAL A 97 8.97 -3.70 -17.73
C VAL A 97 9.20 -4.30 -16.35
N GLN A 98 8.93 -5.61 -16.18
CA GLN A 98 9.14 -6.32 -14.91
C GLN A 98 10.58 -6.18 -14.41
N LYS A 99 11.57 -6.32 -15.31
CA LYS A 99 13.01 -6.21 -14.98
C LYS A 99 13.46 -4.81 -14.54
N ARG A 100 12.66 -3.78 -14.83
CA ARG A 100 12.96 -2.38 -14.46
C ARG A 100 12.26 -1.92 -13.17
N LEU A 101 11.50 -2.80 -12.55
CA LEU A 101 10.77 -2.47 -11.33
C LEU A 101 11.69 -2.53 -10.11
N ASP A 102 11.54 -1.58 -9.22
CA ASP A 102 12.21 -1.54 -7.92
C ASP A 102 11.31 -2.05 -6.79
N LEU A 103 9.98 -2.04 -7.00
CA LEU A 103 8.98 -2.39 -6.01
C LEU A 103 7.66 -2.71 -6.70
N ALA A 104 6.88 -3.62 -6.13
CA ALA A 104 5.48 -3.84 -6.51
C ALA A 104 4.56 -3.52 -5.32
N VAL A 105 3.46 -2.81 -5.60
CA VAL A 105 2.39 -2.51 -4.63
C VAL A 105 1.12 -3.21 -5.10
N LEU A 106 0.56 -4.06 -4.26
CA LEU A 106 -0.65 -4.81 -4.56
C LEU A 106 -1.88 -4.15 -3.94
N SER A 107 -2.90 -3.94 -4.76
CA SER A 107 -4.23 -3.57 -4.26
C SER A 107 -4.88 -4.74 -3.49
N PRO A 108 -5.74 -4.48 -2.48
CA PRO A 108 -6.32 -5.52 -1.61
C PRO A 108 -7.09 -6.62 -2.35
N GLY A 109 -7.59 -6.32 -3.56
CA GLY A 109 -8.30 -7.29 -4.40
C GLY A 109 -7.42 -8.21 -5.24
N VAL A 110 -6.09 -8.00 -5.24
CA VAL A 110 -5.15 -8.80 -6.04
C VAL A 110 -4.68 -9.99 -5.21
N PRO A 111 -4.94 -11.24 -5.68
CA PRO A 111 -4.45 -12.43 -5.00
C PRO A 111 -2.92 -12.50 -5.02
N THR A 112 -2.33 -12.93 -3.92
CA THR A 112 -0.86 -13.02 -3.79
C THR A 112 -0.28 -14.31 -4.38
N ASP A 113 -1.12 -15.25 -4.75
CA ASP A 113 -0.77 -16.58 -5.26
C ASP A 113 -0.75 -16.69 -6.79
N ILE A 114 -1.06 -15.60 -7.51
CA ILE A 114 -1.01 -15.57 -8.98
C ILE A 114 0.43 -15.66 -9.49
N PRO A 115 0.64 -16.25 -10.68
CA PRO A 115 1.99 -16.50 -11.23
C PRO A 115 2.86 -15.24 -11.29
N LEU A 116 2.30 -14.10 -11.71
CA LEU A 116 3.03 -12.84 -11.80
C LEU A 116 3.54 -12.35 -10.44
N VAL A 117 2.75 -12.45 -9.38
CA VAL A 117 3.18 -12.05 -8.04
C VAL A 117 4.23 -13.02 -7.49
N LYS A 118 4.08 -14.32 -7.75
CA LYS A 118 5.10 -15.31 -7.39
C LYS A 118 6.44 -15.02 -8.07
N SER A 119 6.42 -14.66 -9.36
CA SER A 119 7.65 -14.31 -10.08
C SER A 119 8.36 -13.09 -9.47
N PHE A 120 7.63 -12.13 -8.92
CA PHE A 120 8.24 -10.99 -8.19
C PHE A 120 9.00 -11.46 -6.96
N TYR A 121 8.41 -12.36 -6.16
CA TYR A 121 9.11 -12.94 -5.00
C TYR A 121 10.34 -13.74 -5.40
N GLU A 122 10.25 -14.55 -6.46
CA GLU A 122 11.38 -15.35 -6.99
C GLU A 122 12.52 -14.47 -7.49
N GLN A 123 12.21 -13.31 -8.05
CA GLN A 123 13.20 -12.31 -8.51
C GLN A 123 13.73 -11.44 -7.36
N GLY A 124 13.24 -11.61 -6.14
CA GLY A 124 13.62 -10.80 -4.99
C GLY A 124 13.08 -9.37 -5.05
N LEU A 125 12.09 -9.09 -5.90
CA LEU A 125 11.43 -7.79 -5.95
C LEU A 125 10.61 -7.59 -4.68
N PRO A 126 10.79 -6.49 -3.93
CA PRO A 126 9.95 -6.19 -2.78
C PRO A 126 8.48 -6.06 -3.21
N VAL A 127 7.57 -6.66 -2.43
CA VAL A 127 6.12 -6.59 -2.68
C VAL A 127 5.44 -6.07 -1.43
N TRP A 128 4.76 -4.93 -1.55
CA TRP A 128 4.03 -4.28 -0.47
C TRP A 128 2.53 -4.29 -0.73
N GLY A 129 1.74 -4.21 0.36
CA GLY A 129 0.35 -3.80 0.27
C GLY A 129 0.21 -2.28 0.30
N GLU A 130 -0.94 -1.75 -0.09
CA GLU A 130 -1.22 -0.30 -0.08
C GLU A 130 -1.08 0.31 1.31
N VAL A 131 -1.48 -0.42 2.36
CA VAL A 131 -1.34 0.03 3.75
C VAL A 131 0.14 0.18 4.13
N GLU A 132 1.00 -0.73 3.68
CA GLU A 132 2.44 -0.66 3.91
C GLU A 132 3.06 0.52 3.17
N LEU A 133 2.66 0.75 1.91
CA LEU A 133 3.08 1.93 1.15
C LEU A 133 2.71 3.21 1.92
N ALA A 134 1.45 3.35 2.34
CA ALA A 134 0.99 4.51 3.09
C ALA A 134 1.74 4.69 4.43
N TYR A 135 2.02 3.60 5.14
CA TYR A 135 2.78 3.62 6.38
C TYR A 135 4.22 4.08 6.18
N ARG A 136 4.91 3.55 5.16
CA ARG A 136 6.32 3.85 4.87
C ARG A 136 6.53 5.27 4.30
N THR A 137 5.54 5.79 3.58
CA THR A 137 5.61 7.14 2.99
C THR A 137 4.97 8.22 3.86
N GLY A 138 4.06 7.85 4.74
CA GLY A 138 3.33 8.77 5.61
C GLY A 138 4.22 9.49 6.62
N LYS A 139 3.94 10.78 6.86
CA LYS A 139 4.69 11.63 7.82
C LYS A 139 4.09 11.61 9.24
N GLY A 140 2.82 11.21 9.40
CA GLY A 140 2.09 11.22 10.66
C GLY A 140 2.35 9.99 11.53
N ARG A 141 1.84 10.02 12.77
CA ARG A 141 1.73 8.83 13.61
C ARG A 141 0.60 7.96 13.08
N VAL A 142 0.79 6.65 13.08
CA VAL A 142 -0.24 5.68 12.69
C VAL A 142 -0.80 5.04 13.94
N LEU A 143 -2.12 5.11 14.10
CA LEU A 143 -2.86 4.38 15.12
C LEU A 143 -3.63 3.26 14.43
N ALA A 144 -3.28 2.02 14.71
CA ALA A 144 -3.96 0.86 14.14
C ALA A 144 -4.99 0.30 15.12
N ILE A 145 -6.25 0.24 14.69
CA ILE A 145 -7.35 -0.32 15.46
C ILE A 145 -7.80 -1.60 14.78
N THR A 146 -7.66 -2.73 15.48
CA THR A 146 -8.11 -4.04 15.01
C THR A 146 -9.10 -4.66 15.99
N GLY A 147 -9.92 -5.58 15.52
CA GLY A 147 -10.89 -6.30 16.34
C GLY A 147 -12.06 -6.81 15.49
N THR A 148 -12.80 -7.77 16.01
CA THR A 148 -14.00 -8.33 15.37
C THR A 148 -15.15 -7.33 15.41
N ASN A 149 -15.32 -6.61 16.54
CA ASN A 149 -16.35 -5.61 16.77
C ASN A 149 -15.76 -4.32 17.35
N GLY A 150 -16.48 -3.20 17.24
CA GLY A 150 -16.15 -1.94 17.92
C GLY A 150 -15.07 -1.09 17.25
N LYS A 151 -14.52 -1.47 16.10
CA LYS A 151 -13.49 -0.67 15.40
C LYS A 151 -13.95 0.75 15.11
N THR A 152 -15.13 0.88 14.49
CA THR A 152 -15.70 2.18 14.12
C THR A 152 -15.98 3.04 15.35
N THR A 153 -16.51 2.44 16.42
CA THR A 153 -16.80 3.15 17.69
C THR A 153 -15.52 3.68 18.32
N THR A 154 -14.44 2.88 18.32
CA THR A 154 -13.15 3.29 18.88
C THR A 154 -12.48 4.39 18.04
N THR A 155 -12.72 4.41 16.72
CA THR A 155 -12.16 5.44 15.82
C THR A 155 -12.90 6.78 15.96
N ALA A 156 -14.16 6.76 16.42
CA ALA A 156 -14.99 7.96 16.58
C ALA A 156 -14.81 8.68 17.95
N LEU A 157 -14.05 8.08 18.86
CA LEU A 157 -13.68 8.66 20.17
C LEU A 157 -12.37 9.44 20.09
#